data_43c6fa55d06fe1647bc5b6e9ccd3786c
#
_entry.id   43c6fa55d06fe1647bc5b6e9ccd3786c
#
_cell.length_a   1.000
_cell.length_b   1.000
_cell.length_c   1.000
_cell.angle_alpha   90.00
_cell.angle_beta   90.00
_cell.angle_gamma   90.00
#
_symmetry.space_group_name_H-M   'P 1'
#
loop_
_entity.id
_entity.type
_entity.pdbx_description
1 polymer ?
#
loop_
_entity_poly.entity_id
_entity_poly.type
_entity_poly.pdbx_seq_one_letter_code
_entity_poly.pdbx_strand_id
1 'polypeptide(L)'
;RDAIKGTRKIKQDTIRAELRPVKQKREMRETREKLGVDHYFSDEYQPHLDDDGPTRYVREDVSKFELKKLKRGIYPPEIYLDLHGMNQQQAKQELAALLTLCQKENIHVASVMHGIGKHILKQRIPSWLAQHPHVRAFHQAPREWGGDSAILVLLDIEE
;
A
#
# COMPACT_ATOMS: atom_id res chain seq x y z
N ARG A 1 20.48 2.28 -50.98
CA ARG A 1 20.69 3.26 -49.91
C ARG A 1 19.40 4.02 -49.59
N ASP A 2 18.64 4.37 -50.57
CA ASP A 2 17.41 5.14 -50.38
C ASP A 2 16.32 4.29 -49.67
N ALA A 3 16.25 3.01 -49.94
CA ALA A 3 15.32 2.09 -49.29
C ALA A 3 15.59 1.97 -47.78
N ILE A 4 16.86 1.99 -47.37
CA ILE A 4 17.27 1.91 -45.98
C ILE A 4 16.83 3.18 -45.22
N LYS A 5 17.01 4.33 -45.81
CA LYS A 5 16.64 5.62 -45.22
C LYS A 5 15.12 5.73 -45.00
N GLY A 6 14.34 5.30 -45.98
CA GLY A 6 12.89 5.31 -45.89
C GLY A 6 12.36 4.40 -44.78
N THR A 7 12.94 3.22 -44.62
CA THR A 7 12.56 2.26 -43.60
C THR A 7 12.75 2.79 -42.18
N ARG A 8 13.82 3.52 -41.93
CA ARG A 8 14.11 4.08 -40.60
C ARG A 8 13.08 5.14 -40.20
N LYS A 9 12.68 6.02 -41.12
CA LYS A 9 11.68 7.06 -40.85
C LYS A 9 10.33 6.46 -40.49
N ILE A 10 9.89 5.43 -41.16
CA ILE A 10 8.62 4.77 -40.91
C ILE A 10 8.58 4.17 -39.47
N LYS A 11 9.65 3.53 -39.04
CA LYS A 11 9.74 2.97 -37.68
C LYS A 11 9.65 4.03 -36.59
N GLN A 12 10.32 5.18 -36.78
CA GLN A 12 10.29 6.26 -35.79
C GLN A 12 8.89 6.85 -35.65
N ASP A 13 8.18 7.06 -36.75
CA ASP A 13 6.84 7.61 -36.74
C ASP A 13 5.85 6.66 -36.05
N THR A 14 5.99 5.36 -36.25
CA THR A 14 5.16 4.34 -35.61
C THR A 14 5.34 4.33 -34.10
N ILE A 15 6.57 4.43 -33.60
CA ILE A 15 6.88 4.46 -32.18
C ILE A 15 6.24 5.70 -31.50
N ARG A 16 6.33 6.87 -32.13
CA ARG A 16 5.73 8.09 -31.57
C ARG A 16 4.21 8.01 -31.49
N ALA A 17 3.56 7.43 -32.47
CA ALA A 17 2.12 7.26 -32.49
C ALA A 17 1.64 6.34 -31.35
N GLU A 18 2.40 5.33 -30.99
CA GLU A 18 2.06 4.41 -29.92
C GLU A 18 2.21 5.00 -28.52
N LEU A 19 3.17 5.91 -28.31
CA LEU A 19 3.42 6.49 -26.99
C LEU A 19 2.27 7.34 -26.45
N ARG A 20 1.55 8.06 -27.31
CA ARG A 20 0.45 8.94 -26.88
C ARG A 20 -0.72 8.19 -26.24
N PRO A 21 -1.27 7.11 -26.84
CA PRO A 21 -2.36 6.36 -26.21
C PRO A 21 -1.98 5.75 -24.86
N VAL A 22 -0.76 5.28 -24.70
CA VAL A 22 -0.26 4.70 -23.44
C VAL A 22 -0.26 5.76 -22.34
N LYS A 23 0.19 6.99 -22.64
CA LYS A 23 0.21 8.07 -21.66
C LYS A 23 -1.19 8.46 -21.18
N GLN A 24 -2.16 8.56 -22.08
CA GLN A 24 -3.55 8.88 -21.73
C GLN A 24 -4.17 7.80 -20.85
N LYS A 25 -3.95 6.52 -21.17
CA LYS A 25 -4.44 5.39 -20.36
C LYS A 25 -3.86 5.43 -18.94
N ARG A 26 -2.59 5.79 -18.81
CA ARG A 26 -1.92 5.91 -17.52
C ARG A 26 -2.54 7.01 -16.66
N GLU A 27 -2.80 8.18 -17.24
CA GLU A 27 -3.44 9.29 -16.53
C GLU A 27 -4.84 8.94 -16.04
N MET A 28 -5.64 8.27 -16.86
CA MET A 28 -6.97 7.78 -16.48
C MET A 28 -6.91 6.75 -15.36
N ARG A 29 -5.95 5.85 -15.41
CA ARG A 29 -5.73 4.85 -14.37
C ARG A 29 -5.37 5.50 -13.04
N GLU A 30 -4.45 6.46 -13.04
CA GLU A 30 -4.05 7.20 -11.86
C GLU A 30 -5.24 7.96 -11.24
N THR A 31 -6.10 8.54 -12.04
CA THR A 31 -7.32 9.23 -11.58
C THR A 31 -8.28 8.24 -10.90
N ARG A 32 -8.49 7.08 -11.48
CA ARG A 32 -9.35 6.02 -10.90
C ARG A 32 -8.79 5.51 -9.58
N GLU A 33 -7.49 5.28 -9.52
CA GLU A 33 -6.81 4.83 -8.29
C GLU A 33 -6.95 5.87 -7.19
N LYS A 34 -6.82 7.15 -7.51
CA LYS A 34 -7.00 8.23 -6.56
C LYS A 34 -8.41 8.28 -5.99
N LEU A 35 -9.43 8.13 -6.81
CA LEU A 35 -10.83 8.10 -6.38
C LEU A 35 -11.12 6.91 -5.46
N GLY A 36 -10.56 5.73 -5.79
CA GLY A 36 -10.68 4.54 -4.96
C GLY A 36 -10.00 4.70 -3.61
N VAL A 37 -8.84 5.33 -3.59
CA VAL A 37 -8.08 5.61 -2.36
C VAL A 37 -8.89 6.49 -1.41
N ASP A 38 -9.49 7.56 -1.93
CA ASP A 38 -10.29 8.48 -1.11
C ASP A 38 -11.53 7.79 -0.51
N HIS A 39 -12.04 6.76 -1.17
CA HIS A 39 -13.16 5.98 -0.65
C HIS A 39 -12.77 5.12 0.55
N TYR A 40 -11.61 4.45 0.52
CA TYR A 40 -11.18 3.55 1.59
C TYR A 40 -10.35 4.23 2.68
N PHE A 41 -9.65 5.33 2.37
CA PHE A 41 -8.74 5.99 3.30
C PHE A 41 -9.18 7.42 3.60
N SER A 42 -10.30 7.56 4.29
CA SER A 42 -10.81 8.87 4.70
C SER A 42 -9.99 9.43 5.86
N ASP A 43 -9.66 10.72 5.79
CA ASP A 43 -9.03 11.44 6.89
C ASP A 43 -10.05 11.97 7.90
N GLU A 44 -11.32 12.02 7.54
CA GLU A 44 -12.39 12.49 8.42
C GLU A 44 -12.85 11.44 9.42
N TYR A 45 -12.84 10.17 9.02
CA TYR A 45 -13.19 9.05 9.87
C TYR A 45 -12.01 8.65 10.74
N GLN A 46 -12.21 8.60 12.04
CA GLN A 46 -11.20 8.15 12.99
C GLN A 46 -11.68 6.87 13.68
N PRO A 47 -11.23 5.70 13.26
CA PRO A 47 -11.60 4.47 13.94
C PRO A 47 -11.07 4.47 15.37
N HIS A 48 -11.78 3.82 16.27
CA HIS A 48 -11.33 3.69 17.65
C HIS A 48 -10.14 2.74 17.73
N LEU A 49 -8.98 3.31 17.99
CA LEU A 49 -7.73 2.57 18.21
C LEU A 49 -7.24 2.85 19.63
N ASP A 50 -6.63 1.84 20.25
CA ASP A 50 -6.04 2.01 21.57
C ASP A 50 -4.84 2.97 21.48
N ASP A 51 -4.90 4.06 22.23
CA ASP A 51 -3.83 5.06 22.27
C ASP A 51 -2.66 4.63 23.14
N ASP A 52 -2.87 3.68 24.03
CA ASP A 52 -1.86 3.20 24.97
C ASP A 52 -1.04 2.05 24.38
N GLY A 53 0.30 2.19 24.47
CA GLY A 53 1.22 1.13 24.05
C GLY A 53 1.45 1.09 22.55
N PRO A 54 1.90 -0.05 22.02
CA PRO A 54 2.21 -0.17 20.59
C PRO A 54 0.96 -0.08 19.73
N THR A 55 1.14 0.39 18.49
CA THR A 55 0.08 0.43 17.49
C THR A 55 -0.47 -0.99 17.24
N ARG A 56 -1.77 -1.16 17.37
CA ARG A 56 -2.42 -2.46 17.19
C ARG A 56 -3.88 -2.31 16.79
N TYR A 57 -4.37 -3.29 16.05
CA TYR A 57 -5.77 -3.36 15.63
C TYR A 57 -6.13 -4.80 15.28
N VAL A 58 -7.33 -5.21 15.62
CA VAL A 58 -7.91 -6.47 15.16
C VAL A 58 -9.39 -6.22 14.81
N ARG A 59 -9.80 -6.70 13.63
CA ARG A 59 -11.17 -6.59 13.17
C ARG A 59 -12.08 -7.45 14.06
N GLU A 60 -13.33 -7.06 14.27
CA GLU A 60 -14.27 -7.70 15.20
C GLU A 60 -14.45 -9.21 14.96
N ASP A 61 -14.44 -9.64 13.70
CA ASP A 61 -14.63 -11.03 13.30
C ASP A 61 -13.33 -11.87 13.35
N VAL A 62 -12.21 -11.26 13.75
CA VAL A 62 -10.89 -11.90 13.81
C VAL A 62 -10.49 -12.16 15.25
N SER A 63 -9.89 -13.31 15.50
CA SER A 63 -9.40 -13.69 16.83
C SER A 63 -8.26 -12.79 17.31
N LYS A 64 -8.29 -12.41 18.58
CA LYS A 64 -7.20 -11.65 19.21
C LYS A 64 -5.88 -12.41 19.23
N PHE A 65 -5.89 -13.73 19.06
CA PHE A 65 -4.67 -14.51 18.94
C PHE A 65 -3.85 -14.16 17.71
N GLU A 66 -4.49 -13.71 16.64
CA GLU A 66 -3.79 -13.24 15.44
C GLU A 66 -2.91 -12.03 15.75
N LEU A 67 -3.38 -11.15 16.61
CA LEU A 67 -2.62 -9.98 17.05
C LEU A 67 -1.35 -10.39 17.82
N LYS A 68 -1.47 -11.38 18.71
CA LYS A 68 -0.32 -11.92 19.44
C LYS A 68 0.72 -12.56 18.52
N LYS A 69 0.25 -13.25 17.48
CA LYS A 69 1.13 -13.86 16.46
C LYS A 69 1.89 -12.81 15.67
N LEU A 70 1.23 -11.70 15.29
CA LEU A 70 1.90 -10.58 14.65
C LEU A 70 2.97 -9.98 15.56
N LYS A 71 2.64 -9.75 16.81
CA LYS A 71 3.56 -9.17 17.80
C LYS A 71 4.81 -10.04 17.99
N ARG A 72 4.64 -11.36 18.04
CA ARG A 72 5.74 -12.32 18.25
C ARG A 72 6.58 -12.59 17.00
N GLY A 73 6.15 -12.08 15.83
CA GLY A 73 6.85 -12.33 14.58
C GLY A 73 6.63 -13.75 14.02
N ILE A 74 5.54 -14.42 14.40
CA ILE A 74 5.19 -15.74 13.85
C ILE A 74 4.84 -15.66 12.39
N TYR A 75 4.28 -14.51 11.96
CA TYR A 75 3.97 -14.23 10.58
C TYR A 75 5.06 -13.34 9.96
N PRO A 76 6.07 -13.92 9.29
CA PRO A 76 7.06 -13.09 8.61
C PRO A 76 6.41 -12.35 7.43
N PRO A 77 6.77 -11.10 7.20
CA PRO A 77 6.22 -10.35 6.07
C PRO A 77 6.71 -10.93 4.75
N GLU A 78 5.80 -11.04 3.80
CA GLU A 78 6.08 -11.52 2.44
C GLU A 78 6.43 -10.37 1.49
N ILE A 79 6.04 -9.15 1.85
CA ILE A 79 6.31 -7.95 1.07
C ILE A 79 6.58 -6.77 2.00
N TYR A 80 7.40 -5.84 1.54
CA TYR A 80 7.78 -4.64 2.30
C TYR A 80 7.44 -3.40 1.50
N LEU A 81 6.86 -2.41 2.16
CA LEU A 81 6.58 -1.11 1.57
C LEU A 81 7.18 -0.02 2.46
N ASP A 82 8.01 0.83 1.87
CA ASP A 82 8.65 1.94 2.57
C ASP A 82 7.98 3.25 2.15
N LEU A 83 7.32 3.91 3.10
CA LEU A 83 6.60 5.15 2.90
C LEU A 83 7.30 6.37 3.52
N HIS A 84 8.48 6.17 4.11
CA HIS A 84 9.16 7.27 4.78
C HIS A 84 9.46 8.42 3.80
N GLY A 85 9.29 9.64 4.27
CA GLY A 85 9.54 10.82 3.43
C GLY A 85 8.46 11.16 2.42
N MET A 86 7.42 10.34 2.28
CA MET A 86 6.30 10.61 1.40
C MET A 86 5.28 11.55 2.05
N ASN A 87 4.59 12.35 1.25
CA ASN A 87 3.45 13.10 1.74
C ASN A 87 2.22 12.16 1.88
N GLN A 88 1.16 12.65 2.51
CA GLN A 88 -0.02 11.83 2.79
C GLN A 88 -0.67 11.28 1.52
N GLN A 89 -0.77 12.08 0.48
CA GLN A 89 -1.38 11.65 -0.77
C GLN A 89 -0.57 10.54 -1.47
N GLN A 90 0.74 10.69 -1.52
CA GLN A 90 1.63 9.67 -2.07
C GLN A 90 1.56 8.38 -1.25
N ALA A 91 1.56 8.50 0.08
CA ALA A 91 1.47 7.35 0.98
C ALA A 91 0.16 6.60 0.80
N LYS A 92 -0.97 7.30 0.66
CA LYS A 92 -2.28 6.68 0.39
C LYS A 92 -2.26 5.87 -0.90
N GLN A 93 -1.72 6.44 -1.98
CA GLN A 93 -1.64 5.79 -3.28
C GLN A 93 -0.78 4.52 -3.23
N GLU A 94 0.39 4.61 -2.61
CA GLU A 94 1.29 3.47 -2.46
C GLU A 94 0.68 2.38 -1.58
N LEU A 95 0.01 2.75 -0.51
CA LEU A 95 -0.64 1.80 0.39
C LEU A 95 -1.80 1.09 -0.31
N ALA A 96 -2.62 1.82 -1.07
CA ALA A 96 -3.71 1.23 -1.85
C ALA A 96 -3.17 0.26 -2.91
N ALA A 97 -2.09 0.64 -3.59
CA ALA A 97 -1.43 -0.23 -4.57
C ALA A 97 -0.88 -1.50 -3.92
N LEU A 98 -0.30 -1.39 -2.74
CA LEU A 98 0.18 -2.54 -1.97
C LEU A 98 -0.96 -3.51 -1.65
N LEU A 99 -2.08 -3.02 -1.14
CA LEU A 99 -3.22 -3.85 -0.76
C LEU A 99 -3.84 -4.54 -1.97
N THR A 100 -3.91 -3.85 -3.11
CA THR A 100 -4.36 -4.43 -4.37
C THR A 100 -3.40 -5.53 -4.85
N LEU A 101 -2.10 -5.29 -4.78
CA LEU A 101 -1.08 -6.28 -5.13
C LEU A 101 -1.17 -7.51 -4.25
N CYS A 102 -1.37 -7.34 -2.95
CA CYS A 102 -1.51 -8.44 -2.01
C CYS A 102 -2.71 -9.33 -2.35
N GLN A 103 -3.84 -8.75 -2.75
CA GLN A 103 -5.00 -9.50 -3.20
C GLN A 103 -4.70 -10.30 -4.46
N LYS A 104 -4.01 -9.68 -5.41
CA LYS A 104 -3.66 -10.30 -6.69
C LYS A 104 -2.65 -11.45 -6.53
N GLU A 105 -1.66 -11.28 -5.66
CA GLU A 105 -0.56 -12.23 -5.48
C GLU A 105 -0.77 -13.17 -4.29
N ASN A 106 -1.92 -13.13 -3.62
CA ASN A 106 -2.24 -13.93 -2.45
C ASN A 106 -1.23 -13.75 -1.31
N ILE A 107 -0.85 -12.51 -1.03
CA ILE A 107 0.06 -12.15 0.05
C ILE A 107 -0.76 -11.88 1.31
N HIS A 108 -0.45 -12.61 2.39
CA HIS A 108 -1.21 -12.54 3.64
C HIS A 108 -0.63 -11.54 4.64
N VAL A 109 0.67 -11.30 4.61
CA VAL A 109 1.34 -10.42 5.57
C VAL A 109 2.25 -9.44 4.85
N ALA A 110 2.05 -8.15 5.13
CA ALA A 110 2.86 -7.07 4.57
C ALA A 110 3.49 -6.26 5.70
N SER A 111 4.70 -5.75 5.46
CA SER A 111 5.34 -4.79 6.36
C SER A 111 5.28 -3.40 5.73
N VAL A 112 4.71 -2.45 6.46
CA VAL A 112 4.59 -1.05 6.02
C VAL A 112 5.46 -0.18 6.92
N MET A 113 6.51 0.39 6.35
CA MET A 113 7.42 1.29 7.07
C MET A 113 6.98 2.73 6.84
N HIS A 114 6.54 3.40 7.90
CA HIS A 114 6.12 4.80 7.86
C HIS A 114 7.21 5.77 8.32
N GLY A 115 8.27 5.27 8.94
CA GLY A 115 9.32 6.08 9.53
C GLY A 115 8.91 6.71 10.85
N ILE A 116 9.82 7.48 11.45
CA ILE A 116 9.59 8.15 12.72
C ILE A 116 9.36 9.67 12.51
N GLY A 117 10.01 10.28 11.57
CA GLY A 117 9.92 11.67 11.09
C GLY A 117 9.03 12.61 11.91
N LYS A 118 8.11 13.30 11.23
CA LYS A 118 7.16 14.24 11.86
C LYS A 118 5.95 13.54 12.49
N HIS A 119 5.94 12.21 12.56
CA HIS A 119 4.87 11.37 13.07
C HIS A 119 3.53 11.45 12.31
N ILE A 120 3.47 12.16 11.20
CA ILE A 120 2.23 12.33 10.44
C ILE A 120 1.76 10.98 9.88
N LEU A 121 2.64 10.26 9.18
CA LEU A 121 2.31 8.94 8.63
C LEU A 121 2.08 7.91 9.73
N LYS A 122 2.86 7.97 10.81
CA LYS A 122 2.70 7.07 11.95
C LYS A 122 1.30 7.16 12.57
N GLN A 123 0.69 8.33 12.57
CA GLN A 123 -0.66 8.54 13.08
C GLN A 123 -1.75 8.20 12.05
N ARG A 124 -1.52 8.51 10.78
CA ARG A 124 -2.51 8.37 9.72
C ARG A 124 -2.64 6.94 9.18
N ILE A 125 -1.54 6.24 8.99
CA ILE A 125 -1.54 4.90 8.40
C ILE A 125 -2.39 3.91 9.19
N PRO A 126 -2.32 3.82 10.53
CA PRO A 126 -3.20 2.94 11.28
C PRO A 126 -4.68 3.24 11.06
N SER A 127 -5.05 4.51 11.02
CA SER A 127 -6.42 4.95 10.76
C SER A 127 -6.90 4.49 9.37
N TRP A 128 -6.08 4.66 8.33
CA TRP A 128 -6.41 4.23 6.97
C TRP A 128 -6.53 2.71 6.88
N LEU A 129 -5.59 1.97 7.45
CA LEU A 129 -5.61 0.51 7.43
C LEU A 129 -6.85 -0.06 8.12
N ALA A 130 -7.25 0.52 9.26
CA ALA A 130 -8.42 0.05 9.99
C ALA A 130 -9.74 0.24 9.21
N GLN A 131 -9.77 1.14 8.25
CA GLN A 131 -10.93 1.38 7.39
C GLN A 131 -11.02 0.40 6.20
N HIS A 132 -9.92 -0.24 5.83
CA HIS A 132 -9.89 -1.08 4.64
C HIS A 132 -10.51 -2.45 4.92
N PRO A 133 -11.45 -2.93 4.05
CA PRO A 133 -12.18 -4.17 4.31
C PRO A 133 -11.31 -5.44 4.29
N HIS A 134 -10.18 -5.43 3.61
CA HIS A 134 -9.28 -6.58 3.52
C HIS A 134 -8.23 -6.63 4.62
N VAL A 135 -8.16 -5.63 5.49
CA VAL A 135 -7.24 -5.63 6.63
C VAL A 135 -7.89 -6.33 7.81
N ARG A 136 -7.35 -7.49 8.19
CA ARG A 136 -7.83 -8.27 9.33
C ARG A 136 -7.28 -7.77 10.66
N ALA A 137 -5.99 -7.48 10.69
CA ALA A 137 -5.30 -7.02 11.89
C ALA A 137 -4.00 -6.34 11.50
N PHE A 138 -3.48 -5.50 12.38
CA PHE A 138 -2.11 -5.00 12.28
C PHE A 138 -1.54 -4.78 13.67
N HIS A 139 -0.22 -4.83 13.76
CA HIS A 139 0.52 -4.58 14.99
C HIS A 139 1.86 -3.93 14.66
N GLN A 140 2.36 -3.09 15.58
CA GLN A 140 3.72 -2.58 15.48
C GLN A 140 4.69 -3.74 15.20
N ALA A 141 5.59 -3.54 14.23
CA ALA A 141 6.53 -4.59 13.84
C ALA A 141 7.50 -4.94 14.97
N PRO A 142 7.94 -6.21 15.06
CA PRO A 142 9.07 -6.57 15.90
C PRO A 142 10.33 -5.82 15.48
N ARG A 143 11.31 -5.73 16.36
CA ARG A 143 12.59 -5.05 16.07
C ARG A 143 13.25 -5.53 14.79
N GLU A 144 13.13 -6.81 14.50
CA GLU A 144 13.69 -7.45 13.30
C GLU A 144 13.18 -6.81 12.01
N TRP A 145 11.94 -6.27 12.02
CA TRP A 145 11.28 -5.72 10.85
C TRP A 145 10.91 -4.24 11.00
N GLY A 146 11.65 -3.50 11.80
CA GLY A 146 11.54 -2.04 11.88
C GLY A 146 11.05 -1.46 13.21
N GLY A 147 10.55 -2.28 14.14
CA GLY A 147 10.08 -1.79 15.45
C GLY A 147 8.97 -0.77 15.33
N ASP A 148 9.09 0.34 16.05
CA ASP A 148 8.09 1.41 16.07
C ASP A 148 8.03 2.28 14.81
N SER A 149 8.89 2.03 13.84
CA SER A 149 8.85 2.69 12.52
C SER A 149 8.07 1.93 11.46
N ALA A 150 7.58 0.75 11.79
CA ALA A 150 6.88 -0.12 10.84
C ALA A 150 5.69 -0.83 11.49
N ILE A 151 4.78 -1.30 10.65
CA ILE A 151 3.58 -2.03 11.05
C ILE A 151 3.49 -3.31 10.21
N LEU A 152 3.26 -4.45 10.88
CA LEU A 152 2.90 -5.69 10.18
C LEU A 152 1.39 -5.73 9.99
N VAL A 153 0.95 -5.97 8.77
CA VAL A 153 -0.46 -6.00 8.39
C VAL A 153 -0.85 -7.40 7.97
N LEU A 154 -1.85 -7.96 8.63
CA LEU A 154 -2.45 -9.25 8.27
C LEU A 154 -3.65 -9.00 7.37
N LEU A 155 -3.67 -9.61 6.19
CA LEU A 155 -4.66 -9.36 5.16
C LEU A 155 -5.61 -10.54 4.99
N ASP A 156 -6.85 -10.23 4.64
CA ASP A 156 -7.88 -11.20 4.27
C ASP A 156 -7.81 -11.41 2.77
N ILE A 157 -7.35 -12.59 2.36
CA ILE A 157 -7.17 -12.92 0.95
C ILE A 157 -8.28 -13.89 0.55
N GLU A 158 -9.06 -13.51 -0.44
CA GLU A 158 -10.05 -14.40 -1.03
C GLU A 158 -9.34 -15.39 -1.95
N GLU A 159 -9.50 -16.65 -1.65
CA GLU A 159 -8.99 -17.73 -2.50
C GLU A 159 -9.93 -18.01 -3.67
#